data_eea8fcca235a7de2f7a3ced104e68a3c
#
_entry.id   eea8fcca235a7de2f7a3ced104e68a3c
#
_cell.length_a   1.000
_cell.length_b   1.000
_cell.length_c   1.000
_cell.angle_alpha   90.00
_cell.angle_beta   90.00
_cell.angle_gamma   90.00
#
_symmetry.space_group_name_H-M   'P 1'
#
loop_
_entity.id
_entity.type
_entity.pdbx_description
1 polymer ?
#
loop_
_entity_poly.entity_id
_entity_poly.type
_entity_poly.pdbx_seq_one_letter_code
_entity_poly.pdbx_strand_id
1 'polypeptide(L)'
;MNISLKNKILFTTLLIQCCVLIVMFWPYKDGSNSLNTFANITTNSFESLYILDSNSNSTLIGFANNQCVLIDSENYPCNSDKLNLFFELINKFDEGELISTTVDSHRTLKVHADIYERYVEINLTDGNIVKMYLGTTPRLRSTHFRLADSSNVYLSPNYTNSKFLAVANDWVETEYFDVEEENVNSFIVNNQRGRNQFVKNESGDWLILDKSTPDALNQVKIKSVLTKITSISLRKPVGIERKSEFGYDNANAIVEIFGSDSNGDNFSYILTVGGEFEGEGSNINDVLFYVKATNKDYWVLVPEYEVLEITEVDYDYFLK
;
A
#
# COMPACT_ATOMS: atom_id res chain seq x y z
N MET A 1 -1.73 -71.22 33.34
CA MET A 1 -1.92 -70.13 34.33
C MET A 1 -3.38 -69.67 34.25
N ASN A 2 -4.27 -70.17 35.19
CA ASN A 2 -5.69 -69.77 35.13
C ASN A 2 -5.86 -68.35 35.74
N ILE A 3 -6.15 -67.40 34.93
CA ILE A 3 -6.46 -66.04 35.38
C ILE A 3 -7.80 -66.09 36.14
N SER A 4 -7.81 -65.59 37.39
CA SER A 4 -9.02 -65.57 38.21
C SER A 4 -10.17 -64.80 37.53
N LEU A 5 -11.43 -65.25 37.77
CA LEU A 5 -12.61 -64.63 37.20
C LEU A 5 -12.66 -63.09 37.40
N LYS A 6 -12.21 -62.59 38.56
CA LYS A 6 -12.10 -61.15 38.89
C LYS A 6 -11.15 -60.44 37.99
N ASN A 7 -10.00 -61.01 37.66
CA ASN A 7 -9.03 -60.36 36.71
C ASN A 7 -9.52 -60.33 35.27
N LYS A 8 -10.31 -61.29 34.84
CA LYS A 8 -10.96 -61.29 33.52
C LYS A 8 -11.99 -60.17 33.45
N ILE A 9 -12.82 -59.97 34.44
CA ILE A 9 -13.80 -58.90 34.49
C ILE A 9 -13.08 -57.51 34.45
N LEU A 10 -12.03 -57.35 35.29
CA LEU A 10 -11.28 -56.13 35.36
C LEU A 10 -10.64 -55.76 33.99
N PHE A 11 -10.07 -56.78 33.32
CA PHE A 11 -9.45 -56.57 31.98
C PHE A 11 -10.48 -56.21 30.90
N THR A 12 -11.67 -56.83 30.93
CA THR A 12 -12.75 -56.51 30.01
C THR A 12 -13.27 -55.08 30.22
N THR A 13 -13.43 -54.66 31.49
CA THR A 13 -13.86 -53.30 31.82
C THR A 13 -12.83 -52.26 31.36
N LEU A 14 -11.54 -52.52 31.57
CA LEU A 14 -10.46 -51.65 31.11
C LEU A 14 -10.46 -51.52 29.58
N LEU A 15 -10.67 -52.63 28.86
CA LEU A 15 -10.70 -52.66 27.41
C LEU A 15 -11.89 -51.85 26.84
N ILE A 16 -13.07 -51.94 27.49
CA ILE A 16 -14.23 -51.15 27.13
C ILE A 16 -13.94 -49.64 27.38
N GLN A 17 -13.32 -49.28 28.51
CA GLN A 17 -12.94 -47.90 28.79
C GLN A 17 -11.96 -47.35 27.74
N CYS A 18 -10.94 -48.14 27.37
CA CYS A 18 -10.02 -47.75 26.29
C CYS A 18 -10.74 -47.54 24.94
N CYS A 19 -11.68 -48.43 24.60
CA CYS A 19 -12.47 -48.27 23.36
C CYS A 19 -13.33 -47.01 23.39
N VAL A 20 -13.97 -46.69 24.52
CA VAL A 20 -14.76 -45.46 24.69
C VAL A 20 -13.87 -44.23 24.57
N LEU A 21 -12.68 -44.24 25.19
CA LEU A 21 -11.74 -43.15 25.07
C LEU A 21 -11.25 -42.98 23.63
N ILE A 22 -10.93 -44.08 22.92
CA ILE A 22 -10.54 -44.05 21.50
C ILE A 22 -11.66 -43.42 20.66
N VAL A 23 -12.93 -43.77 20.88
CA VAL A 23 -14.07 -43.22 20.16
C VAL A 23 -14.29 -41.75 20.51
N MET A 24 -14.16 -41.36 21.80
CA MET A 24 -14.32 -39.95 22.22
C MET A 24 -13.19 -39.04 21.76
N PHE A 25 -11.97 -39.56 21.71
CA PHE A 25 -10.79 -38.81 21.28
C PHE A 25 -10.34 -39.16 19.85
N TRP A 26 -11.15 -39.97 19.14
CA TRP A 26 -10.91 -40.19 17.72
C TRP A 26 -10.96 -38.83 17.05
N PRO A 27 -9.88 -38.38 16.36
CA PRO A 27 -9.95 -37.12 15.62
C PRO A 27 -11.06 -37.29 14.58
N TYR A 28 -12.26 -36.84 14.93
CA TYR A 28 -13.31 -36.64 13.94
C TYR A 28 -12.71 -35.62 12.98
N LYS A 29 -12.25 -36.10 11.83
CA LYS A 29 -12.09 -35.19 10.68
C LYS A 29 -13.52 -34.79 10.39
N ASP A 30 -13.98 -33.70 11.02
CA ASP A 30 -15.04 -32.89 10.42
C ASP A 30 -14.65 -32.76 8.98
N GLY A 31 -15.50 -33.29 8.08
CA GLY A 31 -15.28 -33.12 6.66
C GLY A 31 -15.02 -31.64 6.49
N SER A 32 -13.79 -31.28 6.15
CA SER A 32 -13.41 -29.89 5.99
C SER A 32 -14.42 -29.32 5.00
N ASN A 33 -15.41 -28.57 5.50
CA ASN A 33 -16.13 -27.62 4.66
C ASN A 33 -15.10 -26.54 4.30
N SER A 34 -14.08 -26.95 3.53
CA SER A 34 -13.18 -25.99 2.92
C SER A 34 -14.06 -25.14 2.01
N LEU A 35 -14.11 -23.86 2.31
CA LEU A 35 -14.62 -22.91 1.38
C LEU A 35 -13.75 -23.05 0.13
N ASN A 36 -14.33 -23.09 -1.04
CA ASN A 36 -13.62 -23.03 -2.32
C ASN A 36 -13.97 -21.72 -3.04
N THR A 37 -14.23 -20.68 -2.25
CA THR A 37 -14.70 -19.39 -2.77
C THR A 37 -13.54 -18.52 -3.22
N PHE A 38 -12.40 -18.62 -2.54
CA PHE A 38 -11.27 -17.70 -2.71
C PHE A 38 -10.09 -18.30 -3.47
N ALA A 39 -9.99 -19.62 -3.58
CA ALA A 39 -8.79 -20.37 -4.06
C ALA A 39 -8.27 -19.96 -5.44
N ASN A 40 -9.09 -19.32 -6.28
CA ASN A 40 -8.72 -18.93 -7.64
C ASN A 40 -8.80 -17.41 -7.87
N ILE A 41 -8.97 -16.63 -6.80
CA ILE A 41 -9.01 -15.18 -6.94
C ILE A 41 -7.57 -14.66 -7.00
N THR A 42 -7.21 -14.08 -8.12
CA THR A 42 -5.89 -13.50 -8.38
C THR A 42 -6.05 -12.12 -9.01
N THR A 43 -4.97 -11.37 -9.10
CA THR A 43 -4.94 -10.08 -9.81
C THR A 43 -5.40 -10.16 -11.27
N ASN A 44 -5.30 -11.33 -11.91
CA ASN A 44 -5.75 -11.52 -13.29
C ASN A 44 -7.24 -11.87 -13.41
N SER A 45 -7.87 -12.30 -12.33
CA SER A 45 -9.27 -12.73 -12.31
C SER A 45 -10.22 -11.70 -11.70
N PHE A 46 -9.71 -10.58 -11.15
CA PHE A 46 -10.55 -9.55 -10.57
C PHE A 46 -10.71 -8.35 -11.50
N GLU A 47 -11.88 -7.71 -11.45
CA GLU A 47 -12.24 -6.49 -12.17
C GLU A 47 -12.15 -5.27 -11.26
N SER A 48 -12.75 -5.38 -10.06
CA SER A 48 -12.68 -4.34 -9.05
C SER A 48 -12.74 -4.91 -7.62
N LEU A 49 -12.12 -4.16 -6.69
CA LEU A 49 -12.10 -4.45 -5.26
C LEU A 49 -12.61 -3.22 -4.51
N TYR A 50 -13.70 -3.38 -3.77
CA TYR A 50 -14.24 -2.37 -2.87
C TYR A 50 -14.07 -2.82 -1.43
N ILE A 51 -13.52 -1.95 -0.59
CA ILE A 51 -13.37 -2.16 0.85
C ILE A 51 -13.96 -0.97 1.57
N LEU A 52 -14.83 -1.25 2.56
CA LEU A 52 -15.48 -0.24 3.41
C LEU A 52 -15.25 -0.62 4.87
N ASP A 53 -14.91 0.35 5.72
CA ASP A 53 -14.78 0.13 7.16
C ASP A 53 -15.98 0.65 7.96
N SER A 54 -16.00 0.34 9.26
CA SER A 54 -17.05 0.78 10.19
C SER A 54 -17.09 2.31 10.42
N ASN A 55 -16.06 3.05 10.01
CA ASN A 55 -15.97 4.51 10.09
C ASN A 55 -16.39 5.19 8.78
N SER A 56 -16.89 4.44 7.81
CA SER A 56 -17.27 4.90 6.46
C SER A 56 -16.08 5.31 5.58
N ASN A 57 -14.85 4.96 5.93
CA ASN A 57 -13.76 5.05 4.97
C ASN A 57 -13.93 3.96 3.93
N SER A 58 -13.70 4.29 2.67
CA SER A 58 -13.77 3.33 1.58
C SER A 58 -12.64 3.50 0.58
N THR A 59 -12.34 2.42 -0.14
CA THR A 59 -11.46 2.43 -1.30
C THR A 59 -12.03 1.56 -2.40
N LEU A 60 -11.92 2.03 -3.63
CA LEU A 60 -12.29 1.30 -4.83
C LEU A 60 -11.06 1.17 -5.74
N ILE A 61 -10.60 -0.06 -5.93
CA ILE A 61 -9.45 -0.41 -6.78
C ILE A 61 -9.96 -1.12 -8.03
N GLY A 62 -9.40 -0.78 -9.17
CA GLY A 62 -9.69 -1.41 -10.44
C GLY A 62 -8.46 -1.41 -11.36
N PHE A 63 -8.69 -1.56 -12.65
CA PHE A 63 -7.65 -1.47 -13.66
C PHE A 63 -7.94 -0.39 -14.70
N ALA A 64 -6.89 0.33 -15.07
CA ALA A 64 -6.87 1.17 -16.27
C ALA A 64 -5.58 0.87 -17.04
N ASN A 65 -5.68 0.61 -18.34
CA ASN A 65 -4.52 0.28 -19.20
C ASN A 65 -3.64 -0.85 -18.65
N ASN A 66 -4.24 -1.90 -18.08
CA ASN A 66 -3.58 -3.03 -17.42
C ASN A 66 -2.76 -2.67 -16.15
N GLN A 67 -2.91 -1.47 -15.64
CA GLN A 67 -2.30 -1.04 -14.39
C GLN A 67 -3.37 -0.92 -13.30
N CYS A 68 -3.07 -1.36 -12.07
CA CYS A 68 -4.00 -1.16 -10.98
C CYS A 68 -4.10 0.32 -10.61
N VAL A 69 -5.33 0.78 -10.35
CA VAL A 69 -5.62 2.19 -10.08
C VAL A 69 -6.64 2.33 -8.96
N LEU A 70 -6.56 3.47 -8.28
CA LEU A 70 -7.54 3.95 -7.32
C LEU A 70 -8.59 4.76 -8.08
N ILE A 71 -9.77 4.15 -8.31
CA ILE A 71 -10.82 4.75 -9.14
C ILE A 71 -11.30 6.09 -8.53
N ASP A 72 -11.50 6.14 -7.22
CA ASP A 72 -11.96 7.33 -6.51
C ASP A 72 -10.88 8.45 -6.40
N SER A 73 -9.65 8.17 -6.83
CA SER A 73 -8.52 9.11 -6.87
C SER A 73 -8.11 9.43 -8.32
N GLU A 74 -9.08 9.63 -9.20
CA GLU A 74 -8.86 9.92 -10.63
C GLU A 74 -8.00 8.88 -11.35
N ASN A 75 -8.13 7.60 -10.97
CA ASN A 75 -7.32 6.49 -11.47
C ASN A 75 -5.82 6.62 -11.15
N TYR A 76 -5.46 7.19 -10.01
CA TYR A 76 -4.06 7.21 -9.58
C TYR A 76 -3.52 5.77 -9.43
N PRO A 77 -2.26 5.49 -9.85
CA PRO A 77 -1.68 4.16 -9.73
C PRO A 77 -1.72 3.62 -8.30
N CYS A 78 -2.19 2.39 -8.14
CA CYS A 78 -2.12 1.69 -6.88
C CYS A 78 -0.82 0.89 -6.75
N ASN A 79 -0.40 0.62 -5.51
CA ASN A 79 0.75 -0.22 -5.24
C ASN A 79 0.43 -1.69 -5.54
N SER A 80 1.00 -2.22 -6.62
CA SER A 80 0.75 -3.58 -7.12
C SER A 80 1.18 -4.66 -6.14
N ASP A 81 2.24 -4.44 -5.35
CA ASP A 81 2.71 -5.43 -4.37
C ASP A 81 1.73 -5.59 -3.21
N LYS A 82 1.15 -4.47 -2.75
CA LYS A 82 0.08 -4.50 -1.74
C LYS A 82 -1.16 -5.24 -2.26
N LEU A 83 -1.52 -5.02 -3.52
CA LEU A 83 -2.64 -5.70 -4.14
C LEU A 83 -2.38 -7.20 -4.30
N ASN A 84 -1.20 -7.61 -4.75
CA ASN A 84 -0.80 -9.01 -4.83
C ASN A 84 -0.85 -9.68 -3.45
N LEU A 85 -0.28 -9.03 -2.43
CA LEU A 85 -0.33 -9.51 -1.05
C LEU A 85 -1.78 -9.67 -0.57
N PHE A 86 -2.68 -8.73 -0.88
CA PHE A 86 -4.10 -8.85 -0.53
C PHE A 86 -4.71 -10.14 -1.09
N PHE A 87 -4.48 -10.48 -2.36
CA PHE A 87 -5.02 -11.71 -2.95
C PHE A 87 -4.37 -12.98 -2.39
N GLU A 88 -3.09 -12.97 -2.07
CA GLU A 88 -2.45 -14.06 -1.32
C GLU A 88 -3.12 -14.30 0.04
N LEU A 89 -3.53 -13.22 0.70
CA LEU A 89 -4.21 -13.28 1.99
C LEU A 89 -5.64 -13.83 1.84
N ILE A 90 -6.39 -13.34 0.85
CA ILE A 90 -7.77 -13.75 0.59
C ILE A 90 -7.84 -15.26 0.30
N ASN A 91 -6.94 -15.79 -0.50
CA ASN A 91 -6.93 -17.21 -0.84
C ASN A 91 -6.86 -18.15 0.37
N LYS A 92 -6.26 -17.68 1.47
CA LYS A 92 -6.17 -18.44 2.72
C LYS A 92 -7.47 -18.46 3.54
N PHE A 93 -8.46 -17.65 3.17
CA PHE A 93 -9.75 -17.68 3.84
C PHE A 93 -10.51 -18.99 3.60
N ASP A 94 -10.19 -19.72 2.52
CA ASP A 94 -10.74 -21.07 2.30
C ASP A 94 -10.29 -22.10 3.37
N GLU A 95 -9.22 -21.82 4.13
CA GLU A 95 -8.74 -22.59 5.26
C GLU A 95 -9.46 -22.22 6.58
N GLY A 96 -10.47 -21.36 6.52
CA GLY A 96 -11.20 -20.84 7.68
C GLY A 96 -11.91 -21.94 8.48
N GLU A 97 -11.79 -21.88 9.80
CA GLU A 97 -12.48 -22.76 10.74
C GLU A 97 -13.94 -22.32 10.90
N LEU A 98 -14.92 -23.21 10.71
CA LEU A 98 -16.34 -22.93 10.93
C LEU A 98 -16.60 -22.73 12.42
N ILE A 99 -17.05 -21.54 12.81
CA ILE A 99 -17.30 -21.14 14.21
C ILE A 99 -18.78 -21.18 14.57
N SER A 100 -19.64 -20.75 13.64
CA SER A 100 -21.08 -20.69 13.87
C SER A 100 -21.86 -20.83 12.57
N THR A 101 -23.06 -21.41 12.69
CA THR A 101 -24.02 -21.53 11.58
C THR A 101 -25.29 -20.71 11.82
N THR A 102 -25.37 -19.99 12.95
CA THR A 102 -26.58 -19.29 13.39
C THR A 102 -26.52 -17.79 13.10
N VAL A 103 -27.62 -17.23 12.62
CA VAL A 103 -27.76 -15.79 12.31
C VAL A 103 -27.59 -14.94 13.58
N ASP A 104 -27.97 -15.44 14.75
CA ASP A 104 -27.86 -14.71 16.02
C ASP A 104 -26.41 -14.36 16.39
N SER A 105 -25.44 -15.17 15.93
CA SER A 105 -24.01 -14.94 16.16
C SER A 105 -23.47 -13.74 15.34
N HIS A 106 -24.12 -13.35 14.24
CA HIS A 106 -23.58 -12.35 13.30
C HIS A 106 -23.34 -10.99 13.97
N ARG A 107 -24.28 -10.53 14.84
CA ARG A 107 -24.11 -9.25 15.55
C ARG A 107 -23.02 -9.29 16.60
N THR A 108 -22.96 -10.39 17.36
CA THR A 108 -21.94 -10.57 18.41
C THR A 108 -20.53 -10.65 17.82
N LEU A 109 -20.38 -11.34 16.69
CA LEU A 109 -19.12 -11.49 16.00
C LEU A 109 -18.80 -10.35 15.03
N LYS A 110 -19.72 -9.34 14.92
CA LYS A 110 -19.62 -8.19 14.03
C LYS A 110 -19.45 -8.56 12.55
N VAL A 111 -20.18 -9.56 12.08
CA VAL A 111 -20.25 -9.97 10.67
C VAL A 111 -21.65 -9.82 10.08
N HIS A 112 -22.49 -8.98 10.72
CA HIS A 112 -23.83 -8.62 10.26
C HIS A 112 -23.75 -7.48 9.22
N ALA A 113 -24.72 -7.40 8.30
CA ALA A 113 -24.77 -6.36 7.27
C ALA A 113 -24.77 -4.91 7.82
N ASP A 114 -25.34 -4.70 9.02
CA ASP A 114 -25.37 -3.38 9.68
C ASP A 114 -24.25 -3.19 10.72
N ILE A 115 -23.53 -4.24 11.10
CA ILE A 115 -22.50 -4.22 12.15
C ILE A 115 -21.34 -5.11 11.73
N TYR A 116 -20.29 -4.48 11.21
CA TYR A 116 -19.08 -5.13 10.76
C TYR A 116 -17.86 -4.24 11.02
N GLU A 117 -16.66 -4.81 11.00
CA GLU A 117 -15.40 -4.04 11.02
C GLU A 117 -14.95 -3.68 9.60
N ARG A 118 -15.16 -4.59 8.63
CA ARG A 118 -14.90 -4.37 7.20
C ARG A 118 -15.98 -5.05 6.37
N TYR A 119 -16.41 -4.40 5.30
CA TYR A 119 -17.11 -5.01 4.18
C TYR A 119 -16.17 -5.06 2.99
N VAL A 120 -16.12 -6.19 2.32
CA VAL A 120 -15.28 -6.40 1.13
C VAL A 120 -16.14 -6.94 0.01
N GLU A 121 -16.03 -6.33 -1.16
CA GLU A 121 -16.66 -6.78 -2.39
C GLU A 121 -15.60 -6.91 -3.48
N ILE A 122 -15.52 -8.09 -4.09
CA ILE A 122 -14.59 -8.42 -5.17
C ILE A 122 -15.42 -8.77 -6.38
N ASN A 123 -15.39 -7.93 -7.42
CA ASN A 123 -16.00 -8.22 -8.70
C ASN A 123 -14.97 -8.96 -9.57
N LEU A 124 -15.37 -10.10 -10.13
CA LEU A 124 -14.50 -10.96 -10.93
C LEU A 124 -14.79 -10.77 -12.42
N THR A 125 -13.78 -10.98 -13.23
CA THR A 125 -13.85 -10.83 -14.71
C THR A 125 -14.82 -11.80 -15.38
N ASP A 126 -15.20 -12.89 -14.70
CA ASP A 126 -16.21 -13.85 -15.16
C ASP A 126 -17.65 -13.43 -14.80
N GLY A 127 -17.82 -12.26 -14.17
CA GLY A 127 -19.12 -11.71 -13.72
C GLY A 127 -19.56 -12.18 -12.34
N ASN A 128 -18.80 -13.04 -11.66
CA ASN A 128 -19.08 -13.43 -10.29
C ASN A 128 -18.69 -12.29 -9.31
N ILE A 129 -19.42 -12.20 -8.20
CA ILE A 129 -19.16 -11.20 -7.15
C ILE A 129 -19.01 -11.93 -5.82
N VAL A 130 -17.90 -11.72 -5.15
CA VAL A 130 -17.64 -12.22 -3.80
C VAL A 130 -17.83 -11.08 -2.81
N LYS A 131 -18.79 -11.23 -1.89
CA LYS A 131 -19.11 -10.25 -0.84
C LYS A 131 -18.90 -10.87 0.52
N MET A 132 -18.17 -10.20 1.41
CA MET A 132 -17.95 -10.70 2.77
C MET A 132 -17.91 -9.59 3.81
N TYR A 133 -18.26 -9.96 5.03
CA TYR A 133 -18.14 -9.14 6.23
C TYR A 133 -17.02 -9.70 7.10
N LEU A 134 -16.11 -8.84 7.53
CA LEU A 134 -15.07 -9.14 8.51
C LEU A 134 -15.45 -8.52 9.84
N GLY A 135 -15.30 -9.28 10.89
CA GLY A 135 -15.76 -8.90 12.23
C GLY A 135 -14.66 -8.84 13.28
N THR A 136 -14.96 -9.34 14.48
CA THR A 136 -14.05 -9.28 15.62
C THR A 136 -12.81 -10.12 15.41
N THR A 137 -11.71 -9.69 16.05
CA THR A 137 -10.41 -10.38 16.08
C THR A 137 -10.21 -11.01 17.46
N PRO A 138 -10.64 -12.27 17.67
CA PRO A 138 -10.66 -12.88 19.00
C PRO A 138 -9.26 -13.22 19.53
N ARG A 139 -8.28 -13.33 18.66
CA ARG A 139 -6.88 -13.61 18.99
C ARG A 139 -5.94 -12.98 17.95
N LEU A 140 -4.68 -12.86 18.29
CA LEU A 140 -3.68 -12.33 17.39
C LEU A 140 -3.70 -13.07 16.04
N ARG A 141 -3.77 -12.31 14.94
CA ARG A 141 -3.79 -12.82 13.57
C ARG A 141 -4.96 -13.74 13.24
N SER A 142 -6.16 -13.44 13.72
CA SER A 142 -7.36 -14.14 13.27
C SER A 142 -8.54 -13.18 13.23
N THR A 143 -9.48 -13.38 12.31
CA THR A 143 -10.66 -12.52 12.14
C THR A 143 -11.86 -13.40 11.83
N HIS A 144 -12.99 -13.12 12.49
CA HIS A 144 -14.26 -13.72 12.08
C HIS A 144 -14.68 -13.15 10.74
N PHE A 145 -15.13 -14.01 9.86
CA PHE A 145 -15.66 -13.56 8.56
C PHE A 145 -16.88 -14.40 8.16
N ARG A 146 -17.70 -13.79 7.30
CA ARG A 146 -18.90 -14.40 6.75
C ARG A 146 -19.10 -13.94 5.31
N LEU A 147 -19.41 -14.87 4.42
CA LEU A 147 -19.91 -14.49 3.08
C LEU A 147 -21.31 -13.87 3.21
N ALA A 148 -21.60 -12.86 2.41
CA ALA A 148 -22.83 -12.09 2.53
C ALA A 148 -24.10 -12.93 2.35
N ASP A 149 -24.04 -13.95 1.50
CA ASP A 149 -25.12 -14.89 1.15
C ASP A 149 -25.19 -16.13 2.04
N SER A 150 -24.33 -16.24 3.06
CA SER A 150 -24.23 -17.39 3.96
C SER A 150 -24.60 -17.03 5.40
N SER A 151 -25.14 -17.99 6.15
CA SER A 151 -25.26 -17.89 7.60
C SER A 151 -24.02 -18.32 8.36
N ASN A 152 -23.11 -19.03 7.69
CA ASN A 152 -21.92 -19.60 8.30
C ASN A 152 -20.87 -18.53 8.61
N VAL A 153 -20.37 -18.52 9.84
CA VAL A 153 -19.29 -17.65 10.27
C VAL A 153 -18.02 -18.50 10.46
N TYR A 154 -16.96 -18.04 9.91
CA TYR A 154 -15.65 -18.70 9.95
C TYR A 154 -14.64 -17.84 10.71
N LEU A 155 -13.57 -18.46 11.19
CA LEU A 155 -12.40 -17.80 11.73
C LEU A 155 -11.25 -17.99 10.75
N SER A 156 -10.75 -16.88 10.19
CA SER A 156 -9.60 -16.93 9.28
C SER A 156 -8.32 -17.28 10.04
N PRO A 157 -7.45 -18.13 9.50
CA PRO A 157 -6.13 -18.35 10.05
C PRO A 157 -5.21 -17.16 9.67
N ASN A 158 -4.40 -16.71 10.62
CA ASN A 158 -3.27 -15.81 10.41
C ASN A 158 -3.57 -14.38 9.93
N TYR A 159 -4.82 -13.90 9.90
CA TYR A 159 -5.16 -12.55 9.44
C TYR A 159 -6.11 -11.78 10.34
N THR A 160 -5.83 -10.49 10.47
CA THR A 160 -6.71 -9.53 11.14
C THR A 160 -7.39 -8.64 10.10
N ASN A 161 -8.57 -8.09 10.45
CA ASN A 161 -9.30 -7.12 9.65
C ASN A 161 -8.47 -5.87 9.28
N SER A 162 -7.44 -5.53 10.06
CA SER A 162 -6.54 -4.41 9.79
C SER A 162 -5.69 -4.56 8.53
N LYS A 163 -5.61 -5.74 7.93
CA LYS A 163 -4.95 -5.97 6.64
C LYS A 163 -5.85 -5.61 5.44
N PHE A 164 -7.14 -5.39 5.68
CA PHE A 164 -8.09 -4.94 4.70
C PHE A 164 -8.21 -3.42 4.79
N LEU A 165 -7.30 -2.73 4.10
CA LEU A 165 -7.14 -1.29 4.17
C LEU A 165 -8.31 -0.60 3.46
N ALA A 166 -9.11 0.17 4.21
CA ALA A 166 -10.26 0.89 3.67
C ALA A 166 -9.93 2.35 3.30
N VAL A 167 -8.76 2.84 3.66
CA VAL A 167 -8.31 4.19 3.31
C VAL A 167 -7.57 4.13 1.98
N ALA A 168 -8.06 4.84 0.97
CA ALA A 168 -7.51 4.82 -0.39
C ALA A 168 -6.01 5.16 -0.41
N ASN A 169 -5.58 6.10 0.43
CA ASN A 169 -4.17 6.51 0.50
C ASN A 169 -3.22 5.39 0.98
N ASP A 170 -3.72 4.36 1.66
CA ASP A 170 -2.91 3.22 2.07
C ASP A 170 -2.53 2.30 0.89
N TRP A 171 -3.23 2.44 -0.24
CA TRP A 171 -3.01 1.67 -1.47
C TRP A 171 -2.20 2.41 -2.53
N VAL A 172 -1.90 3.68 -2.32
CA VAL A 172 -1.20 4.54 -3.27
C VAL A 172 0.19 3.99 -3.57
N GLU A 173 0.61 4.05 -4.85
CA GLU A 173 2.02 3.95 -5.22
C GLU A 173 2.72 5.22 -4.77
N THR A 174 3.62 5.11 -3.81
CA THR A 174 4.24 6.26 -3.15
C THR A 174 5.48 6.79 -3.87
N GLU A 175 6.11 6.00 -4.72
CA GLU A 175 7.20 6.45 -5.57
C GLU A 175 6.64 7.28 -6.73
N TYR A 176 6.67 8.61 -6.54
CA TYR A 176 6.08 9.52 -7.52
C TYR A 176 7.00 9.82 -8.69
N PHE A 177 8.25 10.12 -8.40
CA PHE A 177 9.26 10.47 -9.40
C PHE A 177 10.56 9.73 -9.07
N ASP A 178 11.06 9.00 -10.03
CA ASP A 178 12.30 8.25 -9.92
C ASP A 178 13.08 8.34 -11.23
N VAL A 179 14.35 8.75 -11.12
CA VAL A 179 15.32 8.85 -12.22
C VAL A 179 16.66 8.37 -11.68
N GLU A 180 17.29 7.42 -12.32
CA GLU A 180 18.61 6.97 -11.94
C GLU A 180 19.64 8.12 -11.97
N GLU A 181 20.26 8.43 -10.84
CA GLU A 181 21.21 9.55 -10.68
C GLU A 181 22.37 9.49 -11.68
N GLU A 182 22.80 8.29 -12.04
CA GLU A 182 23.90 8.06 -12.99
C GLU A 182 23.54 8.50 -14.42
N ASN A 183 22.26 8.50 -14.76
CA ASN A 183 21.73 8.94 -16.05
C ASN A 183 21.61 10.46 -16.15
N VAL A 184 21.76 11.18 -15.03
CA VAL A 184 21.68 12.65 -15.02
C VAL A 184 23.01 13.27 -15.42
N ASN A 185 23.00 14.10 -16.45
CA ASN A 185 24.18 14.79 -16.98
C ASN A 185 24.26 16.25 -16.51
N SER A 186 23.12 16.89 -16.31
CA SER A 186 23.02 18.24 -15.77
C SER A 186 21.67 18.48 -15.09
N PHE A 187 21.64 19.42 -14.17
CA PHE A 187 20.39 19.86 -13.56
C PHE A 187 20.47 21.35 -13.16
N ILE A 188 19.30 21.96 -13.02
CA ILE A 188 19.15 23.34 -12.60
C ILE A 188 18.20 23.35 -11.41
N VAL A 189 18.59 24.02 -10.33
CA VAL A 189 17.69 24.33 -9.21
C VAL A 189 17.47 25.84 -9.22
N ASN A 190 16.23 26.24 -9.43
CA ASN A 190 15.79 27.62 -9.40
C ASN A 190 14.75 27.79 -8.31
N ASN A 191 15.11 28.48 -7.23
CA ASN A 191 14.26 28.72 -6.08
C ASN A 191 14.30 30.21 -5.68
N GLN A 192 13.67 30.59 -4.56
CA GLN A 192 13.63 31.98 -4.10
C GLN A 192 15.01 32.51 -3.64
N ARG A 193 16.01 31.66 -3.41
CA ARG A 193 17.38 32.03 -3.02
C ARG A 193 18.32 32.16 -4.20
N GLY A 194 17.89 31.77 -5.39
CA GLY A 194 18.65 31.95 -6.63
C GLY A 194 18.56 30.75 -7.58
N ARG A 195 19.34 30.85 -8.66
CA ARG A 195 19.45 29.84 -9.69
C ARG A 195 20.86 29.25 -9.70
N ASN A 196 20.97 27.95 -9.56
CA ASN A 196 22.21 27.19 -9.62
C ASN A 196 22.09 26.12 -10.71
N GLN A 197 23.03 26.12 -11.64
CA GLN A 197 23.08 25.15 -12.74
C GLN A 197 24.30 24.26 -12.58
N PHE A 198 24.08 22.94 -12.56
CA PHE A 198 25.09 21.93 -12.38
C PHE A 198 25.29 21.14 -13.66
N VAL A 199 26.54 20.80 -13.96
CA VAL A 199 26.93 19.94 -15.08
C VAL A 199 28.00 18.96 -14.63
N LYS A 200 27.91 17.71 -15.06
CA LYS A 200 28.91 16.68 -14.79
C LYS A 200 30.05 16.83 -15.79
N ASN A 201 31.29 16.85 -15.30
CA ASN A 201 32.48 16.87 -16.15
C ASN A 201 32.87 15.45 -16.60
N GLU A 202 33.90 15.32 -17.44
CA GLU A 202 34.40 14.02 -17.94
C GLU A 202 34.91 13.09 -16.83
N SER A 203 35.31 13.64 -15.68
CA SER A 203 35.77 12.87 -14.52
C SER A 203 34.62 12.42 -13.62
N GLY A 204 33.37 12.84 -13.92
CA GLY A 204 32.19 12.52 -13.13
C GLY A 204 31.93 13.51 -11.98
N ASP A 205 32.75 14.53 -11.80
CA ASP A 205 32.55 15.57 -10.79
C ASP A 205 31.54 16.62 -11.27
N TRP A 206 30.79 17.18 -10.33
CA TRP A 206 29.85 18.26 -10.59
C TRP A 206 30.51 19.63 -10.58
N LEU A 207 30.19 20.43 -11.58
CA LEU A 207 30.59 21.83 -11.70
C LEU A 207 29.33 22.71 -11.65
N ILE A 208 29.46 23.93 -11.10
CA ILE A 208 28.42 24.96 -11.22
C ILE A 208 28.76 25.88 -12.39
N LEU A 209 27.83 26.02 -13.34
CA LEU A 209 27.93 26.99 -14.41
C LEU A 209 27.55 28.39 -13.90
N ASP A 210 27.95 29.45 -14.64
CA ASP A 210 27.64 30.87 -14.36
C ASP A 210 28.30 31.48 -13.11
N LYS A 211 29.19 30.74 -12.43
CA LYS A 211 30.04 31.30 -11.38
C LYS A 211 31.50 31.08 -11.75
N SER A 212 32.28 32.17 -11.73
CA SER A 212 33.74 32.08 -11.87
C SER A 212 34.27 31.33 -10.62
N THR A 213 34.46 30.06 -10.74
CA THR A 213 34.82 29.14 -9.66
C THR A 213 36.26 29.28 -9.27
N PRO A 214 36.60 29.82 -8.10
CA PRO A 214 37.83 29.50 -7.42
C PRO A 214 37.64 28.52 -6.29
N ASP A 215 36.42 28.34 -5.78
CA ASP A 215 36.21 27.60 -4.54
C ASP A 215 35.84 26.15 -4.82
N ALA A 216 36.45 25.26 -4.04
CA ALA A 216 36.20 23.84 -4.16
C ALA A 216 34.74 23.51 -3.74
N LEU A 217 33.96 23.03 -4.70
CA LEU A 217 32.60 22.59 -4.46
C LEU A 217 32.53 21.34 -3.59
N ASN A 218 31.55 21.29 -2.73
CA ASN A 218 31.25 20.12 -1.91
C ASN A 218 30.41 19.10 -2.70
N GLN A 219 31.09 18.11 -3.31
CA GLN A 219 30.44 17.08 -4.12
C GLN A 219 29.38 16.28 -3.34
N VAL A 220 29.56 16.11 -2.03
CA VAL A 220 28.60 15.38 -1.18
C VAL A 220 27.28 16.15 -1.07
N LYS A 221 27.33 17.46 -0.88
CA LYS A 221 26.13 18.32 -0.81
C LYS A 221 25.42 18.40 -2.15
N ILE A 222 26.16 18.45 -3.27
CA ILE A 222 25.57 18.43 -4.62
C ILE A 222 24.88 17.09 -4.84
N LYS A 223 25.51 15.97 -4.44
CA LYS A 223 24.92 14.65 -4.55
C LYS A 223 23.68 14.50 -3.66
N SER A 224 23.64 15.09 -2.46
CA SER A 224 22.45 15.09 -1.60
C SER A 224 21.25 15.74 -2.31
N VAL A 225 21.46 16.92 -2.90
CA VAL A 225 20.43 17.59 -3.68
C VAL A 225 20.03 16.77 -4.90
N LEU A 226 21.01 16.18 -5.62
CA LEU A 226 20.71 15.30 -6.77
C LEU A 226 19.80 14.14 -6.35
N THR A 227 20.10 13.44 -5.27
CA THR A 227 19.25 12.36 -4.73
C THR A 227 17.83 12.86 -4.46
N LYS A 228 17.69 14.05 -3.89
CA LYS A 228 16.35 14.64 -3.62
C LYS A 228 15.56 15.01 -4.88
N ILE A 229 16.23 15.48 -5.92
CA ILE A 229 15.54 15.84 -7.17
C ILE A 229 15.27 14.65 -8.08
N THR A 230 15.96 13.52 -7.89
CA THR A 230 15.80 12.32 -8.71
C THR A 230 14.87 11.30 -8.11
N SER A 231 14.59 11.38 -6.79
CA SER A 231 13.66 10.47 -6.11
C SER A 231 12.73 11.23 -5.18
N ILE A 232 11.44 11.29 -5.57
CA ILE A 232 10.39 11.98 -4.80
C ILE A 232 9.34 10.99 -4.39
N SER A 233 9.11 10.88 -3.06
CA SER A 233 8.02 10.11 -2.50
C SER A 233 6.87 11.00 -2.09
N LEU A 234 5.65 10.61 -2.49
CA LEU A 234 4.45 11.38 -2.17
C LEU A 234 3.79 10.94 -0.86
N ARG A 235 2.99 11.84 -0.28
CA ARG A 235 2.06 11.54 0.81
C ARG A 235 0.70 11.11 0.28
N LYS A 236 0.16 11.84 -0.71
CA LYS A 236 -1.08 11.49 -1.41
C LYS A 236 -1.18 12.20 -2.76
N PRO A 237 -1.88 11.62 -3.75
CA PRO A 237 -2.26 12.34 -4.97
C PRO A 237 -3.35 13.37 -4.68
N VAL A 238 -3.40 14.45 -5.49
CA VAL A 238 -4.44 15.49 -5.38
C VAL A 238 -5.22 15.73 -6.68
N GLY A 239 -4.86 15.03 -7.75
CA GLY A 239 -5.58 15.05 -9.04
C GLY A 239 -4.74 15.52 -10.22
N ILE A 240 -5.34 15.48 -11.40
CA ILE A 240 -4.68 15.82 -12.66
C ILE A 240 -4.83 17.31 -12.95
N GLU A 241 -6.00 17.87 -12.63
CA GLU A 241 -6.31 19.25 -12.95
C GLU A 241 -5.51 20.24 -12.09
N ARG A 242 -4.86 21.20 -12.76
CA ARG A 242 -4.14 22.29 -12.08
C ARG A 242 -5.12 23.25 -11.42
N LYS A 243 -4.91 23.53 -10.14
CA LYS A 243 -5.67 24.52 -9.37
C LYS A 243 -4.78 25.67 -8.95
N SER A 244 -5.36 26.87 -8.78
CA SER A 244 -4.62 28.07 -8.37
C SER A 244 -3.93 27.92 -7.01
N GLU A 245 -4.56 27.18 -6.09
CA GLU A 245 -4.04 26.89 -4.74
C GLU A 245 -2.74 26.06 -4.75
N PHE A 246 -2.43 25.38 -5.87
CA PHE A 246 -1.19 24.60 -5.97
C PHE A 246 0.06 25.47 -6.09
N GLY A 247 -0.09 26.80 -6.28
CA GLY A 247 1.02 27.75 -6.25
C GLY A 247 1.99 27.62 -7.43
N TYR A 248 1.55 27.07 -8.56
CA TYR A 248 2.39 26.85 -9.75
C TYR A 248 2.99 28.15 -10.31
N ASP A 249 2.21 29.23 -10.36
CA ASP A 249 2.64 30.50 -10.94
C ASP A 249 3.67 31.24 -10.08
N ASN A 250 3.74 30.88 -8.79
CA ASN A 250 4.71 31.37 -7.82
C ASN A 250 5.36 30.18 -7.09
N ALA A 251 5.93 29.25 -7.86
CA ALA A 251 6.53 28.06 -7.34
C ALA A 251 7.67 28.37 -6.36
N ASN A 252 7.76 27.60 -5.26
CA ASN A 252 8.86 27.69 -4.31
C ASN A 252 10.18 27.22 -4.93
N ALA A 253 10.13 26.25 -5.83
CA ALA A 253 11.26 25.84 -6.64
C ALA A 253 10.82 25.23 -7.98
N ILE A 254 11.67 25.41 -9.00
CA ILE A 254 11.59 24.73 -10.30
C ILE A 254 12.93 24.03 -10.51
N VAL A 255 12.90 22.73 -10.74
CA VAL A 255 14.09 21.94 -11.03
C VAL A 255 13.98 21.42 -12.47
N GLU A 256 15.01 21.64 -13.25
CA GLU A 256 15.15 21.08 -14.59
C GLU A 256 16.23 19.98 -14.54
N ILE A 257 15.92 18.79 -15.03
CA ILE A 257 16.81 17.62 -14.99
C ILE A 257 17.03 17.15 -16.43
N PHE A 258 18.29 17.01 -16.81
CA PHE A 258 18.69 16.58 -18.15
C PHE A 258 19.61 15.36 -18.05
N GLY A 259 19.37 14.41 -18.92
CA GLY A 259 20.17 13.17 -18.92
C GLY A 259 19.97 12.34 -20.16
N SER A 260 20.48 11.12 -20.10
CA SER A 260 20.27 10.11 -21.14
C SER A 260 19.99 8.77 -20.48
N ASP A 261 18.99 8.07 -20.97
CA ASP A 261 18.64 6.74 -20.45
C ASP A 261 19.66 5.67 -20.88
N SER A 262 19.44 4.44 -20.44
CA SER A 262 20.30 3.28 -20.74
C SER A 262 20.34 2.93 -22.25
N ASN A 263 19.39 3.42 -23.06
CA ASN A 263 19.35 3.24 -24.50
C ASN A 263 20.10 4.37 -25.23
N GLY A 264 20.53 5.41 -24.50
CA GLY A 264 21.16 6.61 -25.05
C GLY A 264 20.15 7.68 -25.50
N ASP A 265 18.85 7.51 -25.21
CA ASP A 265 17.84 8.51 -25.52
C ASP A 265 17.88 9.64 -24.49
N ASN A 266 17.94 10.89 -24.97
CA ASN A 266 17.98 12.05 -24.10
C ASN A 266 16.60 12.32 -23.47
N PHE A 267 16.60 12.67 -22.19
CA PHE A 267 15.40 13.13 -21.50
C PHE A 267 15.58 14.53 -20.89
N SER A 268 14.47 15.20 -20.70
CA SER A 268 14.37 16.47 -19.97
C SER A 268 13.09 16.46 -19.14
N TYR A 269 13.23 16.58 -17.82
CA TYR A 269 12.12 16.66 -16.89
C TYR A 269 12.14 17.95 -16.11
N ILE A 270 10.96 18.48 -15.82
CA ILE A 270 10.79 19.64 -14.92
C ILE A 270 10.00 19.16 -13.71
N LEU A 271 10.57 19.38 -12.52
CA LEU A 271 9.92 19.18 -11.25
C LEU A 271 9.57 20.57 -10.67
N THR A 272 8.30 20.81 -10.43
CA THR A 272 7.79 22.06 -9.84
C THR A 272 7.36 21.79 -8.41
N VAL A 273 7.95 22.51 -7.45
CA VAL A 273 7.52 22.56 -6.06
C VAL A 273 6.66 23.82 -5.89
N GLY A 274 5.36 23.62 -5.78
CA GLY A 274 4.37 24.69 -5.66
C GLY A 274 4.25 25.23 -4.24
N GLY A 275 3.03 25.65 -3.87
CA GLY A 275 2.72 26.19 -2.54
C GLY A 275 2.62 25.13 -1.45
N GLU A 276 2.58 25.60 -0.21
CA GLU A 276 2.26 24.79 0.96
C GLU A 276 0.79 24.40 0.95
N PHE A 277 0.48 23.19 1.42
CA PHE A 277 -0.89 22.69 1.55
C PHE A 277 -1.52 23.16 2.87
N GLU A 278 -2.56 23.99 2.77
CA GLU A 278 -3.32 24.52 3.90
C GLU A 278 -4.61 23.74 4.20
N GLY A 279 -4.60 22.41 4.11
CA GLY A 279 -5.81 21.59 4.24
C GLY A 279 -6.01 20.93 5.60
N GLU A 280 -7.25 20.49 5.88
CA GLU A 280 -7.57 19.67 7.06
C GLU A 280 -6.81 18.35 7.01
N GLY A 281 -6.10 18.03 8.09
CA GLY A 281 -5.27 16.82 8.22
C GLY A 281 -3.77 17.06 8.13
N SER A 282 -3.32 18.31 7.88
CA SER A 282 -1.96 18.70 8.24
C SER A 282 -1.86 18.68 9.77
N ASN A 283 -1.32 17.60 10.33
CA ASN A 283 -0.82 17.68 11.69
C ASN A 283 0.19 18.83 11.72
N ILE A 284 0.21 19.63 12.79
CA ILE A 284 1.12 20.78 13.01
C ILE A 284 2.61 20.43 12.78
N ASN A 285 2.93 19.13 12.59
CA ASN A 285 4.26 18.60 12.35
C ASN A 285 4.50 18.06 10.94
N ASP A 286 3.53 18.11 10.01
CA ASP A 286 3.65 17.57 8.66
C ASP A 286 3.29 18.65 7.64
N VAL A 287 4.23 19.57 7.37
CA VAL A 287 4.11 20.52 6.27
C VAL A 287 4.21 19.76 4.95
N LEU A 288 3.23 19.96 4.07
CA LEU A 288 3.17 19.33 2.77
C LEU A 288 3.22 20.38 1.66
N PHE A 289 3.86 20.06 0.56
CA PHE A 289 3.94 20.91 -0.63
C PHE A 289 3.29 20.24 -1.83
N TYR A 290 2.66 21.03 -2.69
CA TYR A 290 2.20 20.56 -3.98
C TYR A 290 3.39 20.37 -4.91
N VAL A 291 3.49 19.19 -5.52
CA VAL A 291 4.59 18.86 -6.43
C VAL A 291 4.05 18.29 -7.74
N LYS A 292 4.70 18.66 -8.85
CA LYS A 292 4.39 18.17 -10.20
C LYS A 292 5.66 17.92 -10.98
N ALA A 293 5.78 16.73 -11.58
CA ALA A 293 6.79 16.42 -12.58
C ALA A 293 6.16 16.38 -13.99
N THR A 294 6.89 16.82 -15.01
CA THR A 294 6.37 16.89 -16.38
C THR A 294 6.06 15.55 -17.03
N ASN A 295 6.70 14.48 -16.58
CA ASN A 295 6.47 13.11 -17.04
C ASN A 295 5.41 12.35 -16.22
N LYS A 296 4.70 13.03 -15.33
CA LYS A 296 3.62 12.47 -14.51
C LYS A 296 2.34 13.24 -14.74
N ASP A 297 1.18 12.58 -14.72
CA ASP A 297 -0.10 13.24 -14.97
C ASP A 297 -0.63 13.98 -13.74
N TYR A 298 -0.33 13.49 -12.55
CA TYR A 298 -0.94 13.95 -11.30
C TYR A 298 -0.09 15.00 -10.59
N TRP A 299 -0.77 15.94 -9.95
CA TRP A 299 -0.26 16.71 -8.84
C TRP A 299 -0.30 15.86 -7.56
N VAL A 300 0.70 16.03 -6.73
CA VAL A 300 0.83 15.25 -5.48
C VAL A 300 1.19 16.17 -4.32
N LEU A 301 0.90 15.71 -3.10
CA LEU A 301 1.42 16.30 -1.87
C LEU A 301 2.65 15.53 -1.41
N VAL A 302 3.70 16.27 -1.15
CA VAL A 302 5.02 15.76 -0.75
C VAL A 302 5.40 16.38 0.59
N PRO A 303 5.91 15.61 1.56
CA PRO A 303 6.39 16.16 2.83
C PRO A 303 7.55 17.14 2.65
N GLU A 304 7.62 18.17 3.50
CA GLU A 304 8.66 19.20 3.49
C GLU A 304 10.08 18.62 3.43
N TYR A 305 10.37 17.58 4.20
CA TYR A 305 11.71 16.97 4.25
C TYR A 305 12.18 16.36 2.91
N GLU A 306 11.27 16.09 1.99
CA GLU A 306 11.61 15.64 0.63
C GLU A 306 12.05 16.81 -0.26
N VAL A 307 11.53 18.01 -0.03
CA VAL A 307 11.73 19.18 -0.89
C VAL A 307 12.57 20.29 -0.25
N LEU A 308 12.89 20.20 1.04
CA LEU A 308 13.61 21.26 1.79
C LEU A 308 14.96 21.59 1.15
N GLU A 309 15.75 20.58 0.78
CA GLU A 309 17.04 20.78 0.09
C GLU A 309 16.89 21.30 -1.34
N ILE A 310 15.65 21.40 -1.87
CA ILE A 310 15.37 21.96 -3.19
C ILE A 310 14.93 23.42 -3.06
N THR A 311 14.12 23.72 -2.04
CA THR A 311 13.50 25.04 -1.84
C THR A 311 14.42 26.03 -1.13
N GLU A 312 15.35 25.54 -0.28
CA GLU A 312 16.12 26.36 0.65
C GLU A 312 17.62 26.50 0.32
N VAL A 313 18.14 25.75 -0.68
CA VAL A 313 19.57 25.84 -1.03
C VAL A 313 19.89 27.09 -1.83
N ASP A 314 20.98 27.75 -1.43
CA ASP A 314 21.65 28.82 -2.18
C ASP A 314 23.03 28.36 -2.68
N TYR A 315 23.77 29.28 -3.31
CA TYR A 315 25.12 28.97 -3.79
C TYR A 315 26.08 28.61 -2.66
N ASP A 316 26.01 29.33 -1.52
CA ASP A 316 26.95 29.18 -0.40
C ASP A 316 26.79 27.79 0.26
N TYR A 317 25.60 27.19 0.18
CA TYR A 317 25.39 25.81 0.63
C TYR A 317 26.33 24.82 -0.05
N PHE A 318 26.65 25.00 -1.33
CA PHE A 318 27.49 24.09 -2.11
C PHE A 318 29.01 24.30 -1.95
N LEU A 319 29.41 25.30 -1.19
CA LEU A 319 30.82 25.54 -0.90
C LEU A 319 31.33 24.67 0.25
N LYS A 320 32.65 24.40 0.25
CA LYS A 320 33.32 23.63 1.31
C LYS A 320 33.45 24.41 2.59
#